data_ac43a304bb5c0219f44f329261a09c26
#
_entry.id   ac43a304bb5c0219f44f329261a09c26
#
_cell.length_a   1.000
_cell.length_b   1.000
_cell.length_c   1.000
_cell.angle_alpha   90.00
_cell.angle_beta   90.00
_cell.angle_gamma   90.00
#
_symmetry.space_group_name_H-M   'P 1'
#
loop_
_entity.id
_entity.type
_entity.pdbx_description
1 polymer ?
#
loop_
_entity_poly.entity_id
_entity_poly.type
_entity_poly.pdbx_seq_one_letter_code
_entity_poly.pdbx_strand_id
1 'polypeptide(L)'
;MTIEQQKEMQWLLSDPDTVRFRDEQLLAETEFRYHQHEFGQLLYVISGVMDLEAGGQRFLAPPEFSVWIPEKVGHASYNKKTLSFKVLDIAPSWCEGLLDKPCLIQLSPIFSTIFADFFRRGVCKPQTKEDLRLSQVLIDQLKVSPIHHTYLPSSRD
;
A
#
# COMPACT_ATOMS: atom_id res chain seq x y z
N MET A 1 -15.57 -16.86 0.73
CA MET A 1 -14.49 -16.04 1.32
C MET A 1 -13.21 -16.86 1.37
N THR A 2 -12.13 -16.32 0.81
CA THR A 2 -10.83 -16.98 0.82
C THR A 2 -10.17 -16.89 2.20
N ILE A 3 -9.14 -17.72 2.43
CA ILE A 3 -8.37 -17.65 3.68
C ILE A 3 -7.74 -16.25 3.86
N GLU A 4 -7.25 -15.68 2.76
CA GLU A 4 -6.67 -14.34 2.78
C GLU A 4 -7.70 -13.29 3.19
N GLN A 5 -8.91 -13.36 2.63
CA GLN A 5 -10.00 -12.45 2.98
C GLN A 5 -10.42 -12.62 4.45
N GLN A 6 -10.41 -13.85 4.96
CA GLN A 6 -10.71 -14.11 6.36
C GLN A 6 -9.67 -13.49 7.30
N LYS A 7 -8.38 -13.57 6.95
CA LYS A 7 -7.31 -12.94 7.72
C LYS A 7 -7.42 -11.43 7.73
N GLU A 8 -7.75 -10.83 6.58
CA GLU A 8 -7.96 -9.39 6.48
C GLU A 8 -9.12 -8.93 7.35
N MET A 9 -10.24 -9.65 7.28
CA MET A 9 -11.42 -9.36 8.10
C MET A 9 -11.08 -9.47 9.58
N GLN A 10 -10.34 -10.51 9.98
CA GLN A 10 -9.95 -10.70 11.37
C GLN A 10 -9.07 -9.55 11.86
N TRP A 11 -8.15 -9.07 11.04
CA TRP A 11 -7.34 -7.91 11.40
C TRP A 11 -8.20 -6.68 11.65
N LEU A 12 -9.12 -6.37 10.75
CA LEU A 12 -10.00 -5.22 10.89
C LEU A 12 -10.88 -5.33 12.14
N LEU A 13 -11.36 -6.53 12.47
CA LEU A 13 -12.21 -6.74 13.63
C LEU A 13 -11.44 -6.63 14.95
N SER A 14 -10.18 -7.12 14.96
CA SER A 14 -9.37 -7.11 16.17
C SER A 14 -8.69 -5.77 16.43
N ASP A 15 -8.47 -4.96 15.37
CA ASP A 15 -7.72 -3.72 15.49
C ASP A 15 -8.17 -2.72 14.41
N PRO A 16 -9.41 -2.23 14.50
CA PRO A 16 -10.02 -1.44 13.42
C PRO A 16 -9.44 -0.04 13.27
N ASP A 17 -8.63 0.43 14.21
CA ASP A 17 -8.14 1.82 14.24
C ASP A 17 -6.63 1.89 14.17
N THR A 18 -6.01 1.06 13.32
CA THR A 18 -4.55 1.01 13.27
C THR A 18 -4.03 0.81 11.85
N VAL A 19 -2.73 0.60 11.76
CA VAL A 19 -2.02 0.28 10.53
C VAL A 19 -1.30 -1.06 10.69
N ARG A 20 -0.92 -1.65 9.57
CA ARG A 20 -0.18 -2.91 9.54
C ARG A 20 0.93 -2.83 8.50
N PHE A 21 2.14 -3.30 8.88
CA PHE A 21 3.33 -3.31 8.03
C PHE A 21 3.60 -4.73 7.56
N ARG A 22 3.76 -4.92 6.24
CA ARG A 22 4.02 -6.23 5.65
C ARG A 22 5.10 -6.17 4.59
N ASP A 23 5.97 -7.18 4.56
CA ASP A 23 6.88 -7.44 3.46
C ASP A 23 6.24 -8.45 2.53
N GLU A 24 6.30 -8.20 1.22
CA GLU A 24 5.75 -9.08 0.22
C GLU A 24 6.77 -9.34 -0.91
N GLN A 25 6.77 -10.56 -1.39
CA GLN A 25 7.51 -10.92 -2.58
C GLN A 25 6.62 -11.78 -3.48
N LEU A 26 6.54 -11.41 -4.74
CA LEU A 26 5.78 -12.16 -5.73
C LEU A 26 6.75 -12.70 -6.78
N LEU A 27 6.65 -14.00 -7.05
CA LEU A 27 7.46 -14.62 -8.08
C LEU A 27 7.04 -14.12 -9.46
N ALA A 28 7.94 -14.26 -10.44
CA ALA A 28 7.66 -13.87 -11.81
C ALA A 28 6.37 -14.52 -12.31
N GLU A 29 5.64 -13.80 -13.14
CA GLU A 29 4.40 -14.26 -13.77
C GLU A 29 3.27 -14.52 -12.77
N THR A 30 3.26 -13.80 -11.65
CA THR A 30 2.15 -13.84 -10.70
C THR A 30 1.07 -12.87 -11.14
N GLU A 31 -0.18 -13.32 -11.08
CA GLU A 31 -1.33 -12.51 -11.43
C GLU A 31 -2.31 -12.48 -10.26
N PHE A 32 -2.75 -11.27 -9.91
CA PHE A 32 -3.87 -11.10 -8.99
C PHE A 32 -5.04 -10.52 -9.77
N ARG A 33 -6.15 -11.25 -9.77
CA ARG A 33 -7.38 -10.80 -10.43
C ARG A 33 -7.98 -9.63 -9.68
N TYR A 34 -8.88 -8.92 -10.34
CA TYR A 34 -9.58 -7.79 -9.76
C TYR A 34 -10.19 -8.14 -8.41
N HIS A 35 -9.85 -7.36 -7.41
CA HIS A 35 -10.36 -7.51 -6.04
C HIS A 35 -10.30 -6.16 -5.34
N GLN A 36 -10.91 -6.05 -4.17
CA GLN A 36 -10.86 -4.84 -3.37
C GLN A 36 -10.72 -5.20 -1.89
N HIS A 37 -10.21 -4.25 -1.12
CA HIS A 37 -10.07 -4.37 0.32
C HIS A 37 -10.88 -3.31 1.04
N GLU A 38 -11.25 -3.58 2.29
CA GLU A 38 -11.98 -2.64 3.12
C GLU A 38 -11.06 -1.63 3.82
N PHE A 39 -9.80 -1.63 3.50
CA PHE A 39 -8.78 -0.74 4.08
C PHE A 39 -7.93 -0.15 2.95
N GLY A 40 -7.27 0.98 3.26
CA GLY A 40 -6.35 1.59 2.31
C GLY A 40 -5.03 0.83 2.27
N GLN A 41 -4.35 0.88 1.13
CA GLN A 41 -3.05 0.22 0.97
C GLN A 41 -2.06 1.14 0.29
N LEU A 42 -0.87 1.26 0.89
CA LEU A 42 0.28 1.88 0.25
C LEU A 42 1.26 0.76 -0.11
N LEU A 43 1.59 0.65 -1.38
CA LEU A 43 2.48 -0.39 -1.91
C LEU A 43 3.79 0.26 -2.35
N TYR A 44 4.86 0.04 -1.58
CA TYR A 44 6.18 0.64 -1.82
C TYR A 44 7.10 -0.38 -2.49
N VAL A 45 7.53 -0.09 -3.72
CA VAL A 45 8.32 -1.02 -4.52
C VAL A 45 9.78 -0.99 -4.10
N ILE A 46 10.34 -2.15 -3.79
CA ILE A 46 11.75 -2.33 -3.43
C ILE A 46 12.57 -2.78 -4.63
N SER A 47 12.10 -3.82 -5.34
CA SER A 47 12.78 -4.32 -6.52
C SER A 47 11.76 -4.86 -7.52
N GLY A 48 12.07 -4.76 -8.78
CA GLY A 48 11.14 -5.10 -9.86
C GLY A 48 10.27 -3.91 -10.22
N VAL A 49 9.25 -4.17 -11.02
CA VAL A 49 8.28 -3.13 -11.44
C VAL A 49 6.89 -3.65 -11.10
N MET A 50 6.13 -2.84 -10.37
CA MET A 50 4.73 -3.15 -10.07
C MET A 50 3.86 -2.65 -11.21
N ASP A 51 3.12 -3.57 -11.83
CA ASP A 51 2.16 -3.28 -12.89
C ASP A 51 0.77 -3.52 -12.33
N LEU A 52 0.03 -2.45 -12.10
CA LEU A 52 -1.22 -2.51 -11.35
C LEU A 52 -2.29 -1.65 -12.02
N GLU A 53 -3.50 -2.19 -12.13
CA GLU A 53 -4.67 -1.45 -12.59
C GLU A 53 -5.58 -1.18 -11.40
N ALA A 54 -5.96 0.08 -11.24
CA ALA A 54 -6.84 0.51 -10.17
C ALA A 54 -7.62 1.74 -10.61
N GLY A 55 -8.92 1.78 -10.30
CA GLY A 55 -9.75 2.94 -10.60
C GLY A 55 -9.76 3.31 -12.09
N GLY A 56 -9.66 2.33 -12.99
CA GLY A 56 -9.67 2.55 -14.43
C GLY A 56 -8.34 3.06 -15.01
N GLN A 57 -7.29 3.02 -14.23
CA GLN A 57 -5.96 3.47 -14.65
C GLN A 57 -4.92 2.39 -14.42
N ARG A 58 -3.84 2.43 -15.19
CA ARG A 58 -2.72 1.50 -15.06
C ARG A 58 -1.51 2.24 -14.52
N PHE A 59 -0.93 1.68 -13.47
CA PHE A 59 0.25 2.24 -12.81
C PHE A 59 1.44 1.31 -13.01
N LEU A 60 2.57 1.87 -13.43
CA LEU A 60 3.85 1.17 -13.50
C LEU A 60 4.77 1.83 -12.49
N ALA A 61 5.03 1.15 -11.40
CA ALA A 61 5.83 1.70 -10.31
C ALA A 61 7.20 1.01 -10.27
N PRO A 62 8.28 1.73 -10.57
CA PRO A 62 9.63 1.23 -10.37
C PRO A 62 10.04 1.32 -8.90
N PRO A 63 11.23 0.79 -8.54
CA PRO A 63 11.74 0.92 -7.17
C PRO A 63 11.70 2.36 -6.66
N GLU A 64 11.44 2.51 -5.38
CA GLU A 64 11.33 3.76 -4.63
C GLU A 64 10.03 4.53 -4.86
N PHE A 65 9.19 4.09 -5.78
CA PHE A 65 7.85 4.66 -5.95
C PHE A 65 6.82 3.82 -5.20
N SER A 66 5.70 4.45 -4.89
CA SER A 66 4.58 3.80 -4.21
C SER A 66 3.29 4.01 -4.96
N VAL A 67 2.41 3.03 -4.87
CA VAL A 67 1.03 3.16 -5.36
C VAL A 67 0.13 3.24 -4.14
N TRP A 68 -0.70 4.27 -4.09
CA TRP A 68 -1.75 4.41 -3.09
C TRP A 68 -3.06 3.86 -3.65
N ILE A 69 -3.68 2.94 -2.93
CA ILE A 69 -4.99 2.38 -3.28
C ILE A 69 -5.94 2.68 -2.12
N PRO A 70 -6.94 3.56 -2.33
CA PRO A 70 -7.93 3.84 -1.30
C PRO A 70 -8.76 2.61 -0.95
N GLU A 71 -9.40 2.64 0.22
CA GLU A 71 -10.33 1.60 0.61
C GLU A 71 -11.44 1.42 -0.43
N LYS A 72 -11.87 0.18 -0.64
CA LYS A 72 -12.94 -0.19 -1.57
C LYS A 72 -12.68 0.11 -3.04
N VAL A 73 -11.47 0.51 -3.40
CA VAL A 73 -11.09 0.68 -4.80
C VAL A 73 -10.58 -0.64 -5.35
N GLY A 74 -11.22 -1.13 -6.39
CA GLY A 74 -10.83 -2.37 -7.01
C GLY A 74 -9.53 -2.25 -7.78
N HIS A 75 -8.73 -3.30 -7.72
CA HIS A 75 -7.44 -3.34 -8.40
C HIS A 75 -7.06 -4.76 -8.81
N ALA A 76 -6.18 -4.84 -9.80
CA ALA A 76 -5.64 -6.09 -10.33
C ALA A 76 -4.16 -5.85 -10.67
N SER A 77 -3.36 -6.90 -10.60
CA SER A 77 -1.93 -6.75 -10.87
C SER A 77 -1.35 -7.96 -11.59
N TYR A 78 -0.28 -7.70 -12.31
CA TYR A 78 0.52 -8.74 -12.94
C TYR A 78 1.98 -8.33 -12.91
N ASN A 79 2.87 -9.20 -12.43
CA ASN A 79 4.30 -8.93 -12.46
C ASN A 79 4.99 -9.94 -13.37
N LYS A 80 5.63 -9.42 -14.40
CA LYS A 80 6.36 -10.24 -15.36
C LYS A 80 7.60 -10.87 -14.76
N LYS A 81 8.29 -10.12 -13.89
CA LYS A 81 9.48 -10.56 -13.16
C LYS A 81 9.19 -10.55 -11.68
N THR A 82 10.06 -11.17 -10.89
CA THR A 82 9.94 -11.14 -9.43
C THR A 82 9.84 -9.71 -8.92
N LEU A 83 8.92 -9.50 -8.00
CA LEU A 83 8.59 -8.19 -7.44
C LEU A 83 8.69 -8.27 -5.92
N SER A 84 9.46 -7.36 -5.33
CA SER A 84 9.52 -7.21 -3.86
C SER A 84 8.99 -5.83 -3.50
N PHE A 85 8.10 -5.77 -2.53
CA PHE A 85 7.50 -4.52 -2.09
C PHE A 85 7.10 -4.59 -0.63
N LYS A 86 6.94 -3.42 -0.04
CA LYS A 86 6.47 -3.28 1.33
C LYS A 86 5.09 -2.66 1.33
N VAL A 87 4.25 -3.11 2.25
CA VAL A 87 2.85 -2.71 2.30
C VAL A 87 2.54 -2.04 3.63
N LEU A 88 1.85 -0.91 3.55
CA LEU A 88 1.22 -0.28 4.70
C LEU A 88 -0.29 -0.39 4.50
N ASP A 89 -0.92 -1.27 5.29
CA ASP A 89 -2.39 -1.35 5.32
C ASP A 89 -2.89 -0.35 6.34
N ILE A 90 -3.89 0.44 5.95
CA ILE A 90 -4.39 1.55 6.78
C ILE A 90 -5.87 1.32 7.05
N ALA A 91 -6.23 1.20 8.32
CA ALA A 91 -7.63 1.01 8.71
C ALA A 91 -8.49 2.19 8.24
N PRO A 92 -9.79 1.97 7.94
CA PRO A 92 -10.65 3.01 7.39
C PRO A 92 -10.67 4.31 8.20
N SER A 93 -10.68 4.22 9.53
CA SER A 93 -10.69 5.40 10.40
C SER A 93 -9.44 6.27 10.26
N TRP A 94 -8.32 5.70 9.80
CA TRP A 94 -7.07 6.42 9.58
C TRP A 94 -6.93 6.92 8.14
N CYS A 95 -7.87 6.58 7.26
CA CYS A 95 -7.85 7.01 5.86
C CYS A 95 -8.46 8.39 5.65
N GLU A 96 -9.08 8.98 6.66
CA GLU A 96 -9.69 10.29 6.55
C GLU A 96 -8.65 11.33 6.15
N GLY A 97 -8.96 12.11 5.13
CA GLY A 97 -8.04 13.12 4.61
C GLY A 97 -7.03 12.58 3.61
N LEU A 98 -6.96 11.28 3.39
CA LEU A 98 -6.15 10.69 2.33
C LEU A 98 -6.92 10.78 1.00
N LEU A 99 -6.19 10.68 -0.10
CA LEU A 99 -6.79 10.77 -1.43
C LEU A 99 -7.80 9.64 -1.64
N ASP A 100 -8.89 9.97 -2.31
CA ASP A 100 -9.96 9.01 -2.61
C ASP A 100 -9.80 8.33 -3.97
N LYS A 101 -8.66 8.56 -4.63
CA LYS A 101 -8.33 7.95 -5.92
C LYS A 101 -6.98 7.27 -5.84
N PRO A 102 -6.78 6.17 -6.57
CA PRO A 102 -5.45 5.57 -6.66
C PRO A 102 -4.48 6.52 -7.35
N CYS A 103 -3.24 6.52 -6.90
CA CYS A 103 -2.22 7.40 -7.48
C CYS A 103 -0.82 6.85 -7.23
N LEU A 104 0.11 7.32 -8.04
CA LEU A 104 1.53 7.06 -7.88
C LEU A 104 2.11 8.16 -7.01
N ILE A 105 2.79 7.78 -5.93
CA ILE A 105 3.31 8.72 -4.94
C ILE A 105 4.80 8.52 -4.76
N GLN A 106 5.53 9.63 -4.66
CA GLN A 106 6.91 9.61 -4.21
C GLN A 106 6.93 10.03 -2.74
N LEU A 107 7.37 9.12 -1.87
CA LEU A 107 7.34 9.35 -0.43
C LEU A 107 8.41 10.33 0.01
N SER A 108 8.10 11.13 1.03
CA SER A 108 9.05 12.07 1.62
C SER A 108 10.18 11.30 2.35
N PRO A 109 11.36 11.93 2.53
CA PRO A 109 12.43 11.31 3.33
C PRO A 109 11.99 11.00 4.77
N ILE A 110 11.13 11.81 5.36
CA ILE A 110 10.59 11.56 6.70
C ILE A 110 9.80 10.27 6.70
N PHE A 111 8.88 10.12 5.74
CA PHE A 111 8.11 8.89 5.61
C PHE A 111 9.03 7.68 5.41
N SER A 112 9.93 7.76 4.44
CA SER A 112 10.81 6.65 4.10
C SER A 112 11.66 6.19 5.27
N THR A 113 12.17 7.12 6.06
CA THR A 113 13.01 6.81 7.22
C THR A 113 12.21 6.11 8.32
N ILE A 114 11.04 6.63 8.67
CA ILE A 114 10.19 6.02 9.70
C ILE A 114 9.71 4.65 9.23
N PHE A 115 9.27 4.56 7.98
CA PHE A 115 8.77 3.32 7.40
C PHE A 115 9.85 2.23 7.45
N ALA A 116 11.07 2.55 7.00
CA ALA A 116 12.21 1.63 7.05
C ALA A 116 12.53 1.21 8.48
N ASP A 117 12.41 2.11 9.45
CA ASP A 117 12.69 1.80 10.85
C ASP A 117 11.72 0.75 11.41
N PHE A 118 10.45 0.85 11.08
CA PHE A 118 9.48 -0.17 11.48
C PHE A 118 9.86 -1.56 10.96
N PHE A 119 10.26 -1.64 9.70
CA PHE A 119 10.68 -2.92 9.11
C PHE A 119 11.99 -3.42 9.72
N ARG A 120 12.93 -2.53 9.98
CA ARG A 120 14.20 -2.90 10.64
C ARG A 120 13.96 -3.51 12.00
N ARG A 121 13.00 -2.96 12.76
CA ARG A 121 12.66 -3.46 14.10
C ARG A 121 11.73 -4.66 14.09
N GLY A 122 11.23 -5.06 12.91
CA GLY A 122 10.29 -6.17 12.79
C GLY A 122 8.90 -5.88 13.35
N VAL A 123 8.48 -4.62 13.35
CA VAL A 123 7.17 -4.22 13.84
C VAL A 123 6.13 -4.47 12.76
N CYS A 124 5.22 -5.41 12.99
CA CYS A 124 4.11 -5.67 12.06
C CYS A 124 2.93 -4.75 12.35
N LYS A 125 2.79 -4.30 13.60
CA LYS A 125 1.67 -3.53 14.07
C LYS A 125 2.13 -2.68 15.26
N PRO A 126 1.82 -1.37 15.28
CA PRO A 126 2.23 -0.52 16.40
C PRO A 126 1.47 -0.91 17.68
N GLN A 127 2.19 -1.08 18.77
CA GLN A 127 1.60 -1.47 20.06
C GLN A 127 1.96 -0.50 21.18
N THR A 128 3.01 0.31 21.01
CA THR A 128 3.42 1.30 21.98
C THR A 128 2.88 2.67 21.61
N LYS A 129 2.80 3.56 22.60
CA LYS A 129 2.40 4.96 22.35
C LYS A 129 3.34 5.64 21.37
N GLU A 130 4.64 5.33 21.48
CA GLU A 130 5.68 5.88 20.62
C GLU A 130 5.47 5.44 19.17
N ASP A 131 5.22 4.15 18.95
CA ASP A 131 5.02 3.63 17.61
C ASP A 131 3.68 4.09 17.02
N LEU A 132 2.66 4.26 17.85
CA LEU A 132 1.40 4.84 17.39
C LEU A 132 1.61 6.29 16.92
N ARG A 133 2.40 7.07 17.66
CA ARG A 133 2.70 8.46 17.23
C ARG A 133 3.50 8.47 15.92
N LEU A 134 4.51 7.58 15.79
CA LEU A 134 5.26 7.48 14.54
C LEU A 134 4.35 7.07 13.38
N SER A 135 3.41 6.17 13.61
CA SER A 135 2.45 5.76 12.59
C SER A 135 1.55 6.91 12.16
N GLN A 136 1.15 7.78 13.10
CA GLN A 136 0.37 8.97 12.77
C GLN A 136 1.19 9.95 11.92
N VAL A 137 2.50 10.07 12.19
CA VAL A 137 3.38 10.88 11.35
C VAL A 137 3.44 10.34 9.93
N LEU A 138 3.47 9.01 9.77
CA LEU A 138 3.41 8.41 8.43
C LEU A 138 2.14 8.85 7.68
N ILE A 139 1.00 8.81 8.34
CA ILE A 139 -0.26 9.24 7.73
C ILE A 139 -0.21 10.74 7.36
N ASP A 140 0.30 11.59 8.26
CA ASP A 140 0.43 13.01 7.99
C ASP A 140 1.34 13.27 6.77
N GLN A 141 2.44 12.56 6.67
CA GLN A 141 3.36 12.70 5.54
C GLN A 141 2.74 12.18 4.24
N LEU A 142 1.94 11.12 4.32
CA LEU A 142 1.25 10.60 3.14
C LEU A 142 0.27 11.63 2.57
N LYS A 143 -0.42 12.38 3.44
CA LYS A 143 -1.36 13.43 3.03
C LYS A 143 -0.69 14.55 2.22
N VAL A 144 0.57 14.83 2.48
CA VAL A 144 1.30 15.92 1.81
C VAL A 144 2.31 15.43 0.79
N SER A 145 2.36 14.13 0.53
CA SER A 145 3.31 13.57 -0.43
C SER A 145 2.95 13.97 -1.86
N PRO A 146 3.96 14.31 -2.68
CA PRO A 146 3.71 14.67 -4.08
C PRO A 146 3.12 13.51 -4.88
N ILE A 147 2.14 13.81 -5.69
CA ILE A 147 1.53 12.85 -6.61
C ILE A 147 2.27 12.94 -7.94
N HIS A 148 2.64 11.78 -8.46
CA HIS A 148 3.16 11.69 -9.82
C HIS A 148 2.03 11.37 -10.77
N HIS A 149 1.96 12.13 -11.86
CA HIS A 149 0.92 11.94 -12.88
C HIS A 149 1.39 11.05 -14.02
N THR A 150 2.51 10.35 -13.85
CA THR A 150 3.09 9.47 -14.85
C THR A 150 2.43 8.10 -14.74
N TYR A 151 1.25 7.96 -15.31
CA TYR A 151 0.55 6.67 -15.36
C TYR A 151 -0.02 6.47 -16.76
N LEU A 152 -0.29 5.22 -17.08
CA LEU A 152 -0.84 4.85 -18.38
C LEU A 152 -2.34 4.56 -18.23
N PRO A 153 -3.15 4.75 -19.30
CA PRO A 153 -4.53 4.29 -19.31
C PRO A 153 -4.60 2.79 -19.06
N SER A 154 -5.65 2.32 -18.41
CA SER A 154 -5.83 0.89 -18.15
C SER A 154 -6.09 0.08 -19.41
N SER A 155 -6.59 0.71 -20.47
CA SER A 155 -6.79 0.04 -21.75
C SER A 155 -5.45 -0.41 -22.33
N ARG A 156 -5.42 -1.60 -22.88
CA ARG A 156 -4.22 -2.18 -23.46
C ARG A 156 -4.29 -2.26 -25.00
N ASP A 157 -5.14 -1.54 -25.55
CA ASP A 157 -5.33 -1.51 -27.00
C ASP A 157 -4.14 -0.91 -27.74
#